data_ddf922f1819d61e173bb93fc82ad95a0
#
_entry.id   ddf922f1819d61e173bb93fc82ad95a0
#
_cell.length_a   1.000
_cell.length_b   1.000
_cell.length_c   1.000
_cell.angle_alpha   90.00
_cell.angle_beta   90.00
_cell.angle_gamma   90.00
#
_symmetry.space_group_name_H-M   'P 1'
#
loop_
_entity.id
_entity.type
_entity.pdbx_description
1 polymer ?
#
loop_
_entity_poly.entity_id
_entity_poly.type
_entity_poly.pdbx_seq_one_letter_code
_entity_poly.pdbx_strand_id
1 'polypeptide(L)'
;MKTKFNISVLGGRGYVGQEIIKIINNHPNFFISDIYSKTSHGKIVDDYTKSNRLTYKLLDSPDKLDFTDIDIVIMALSNNESFNYIKSIEEHDPNITIIDISADHRFNDGWAYKLPEIDAKTKDNRISNPGCYASAIQFSLFPIKHLISGKVSCMGISGYSGARATANEKNDPNNLKGNIX
;
A
#
# COMPACT_ATOMS: atom_id res chain seq x y z
N MET A 1 -11.24 -24.01 -5.28
CA MET A 1 -10.40 -22.78 -5.16
C MET A 1 -10.88 -21.95 -3.96
N LYS A 2 -9.94 -21.35 -3.22
CA LYS A 2 -10.29 -20.45 -2.12
C LYS A 2 -11.01 -19.22 -2.66
N THR A 3 -12.16 -18.88 -2.08
CA THR A 3 -12.98 -17.77 -2.55
C THR A 3 -12.98 -16.57 -1.61
N LYS A 4 -12.42 -16.73 -0.41
CA LYS A 4 -12.30 -15.65 0.57
C LYS A 4 -10.85 -15.55 1.03
N PHE A 5 -10.33 -14.35 1.10
CA PHE A 5 -8.94 -14.09 1.47
C PHE A 5 -8.89 -13.17 2.68
N ASN A 6 -8.15 -13.59 3.66
CA ASN A 6 -7.91 -12.87 4.90
C ASN A 6 -6.70 -11.94 4.72
N ILE A 7 -6.90 -10.68 5.05
CA ILE A 7 -5.90 -9.64 4.79
C ILE A 7 -5.47 -9.00 6.12
N SER A 8 -4.15 -8.89 6.29
CA SER A 8 -3.56 -8.09 7.35
C SER A 8 -3.05 -6.78 6.74
N VAL A 9 -3.38 -5.63 7.35
CA VAL A 9 -2.95 -4.31 6.85
C VAL A 9 -2.02 -3.67 7.89
N LEU A 10 -0.77 -3.46 7.51
CA LEU A 10 0.20 -2.74 8.35
C LEU A 10 0.20 -1.27 7.94
N GLY A 11 -0.03 -0.37 8.90
CA GLY A 11 -0.11 1.08 8.62
C GLY A 11 -1.50 1.56 8.21
N GLY A 12 -2.55 0.90 8.65
CA GLY A 12 -3.93 1.16 8.22
C GLY A 12 -4.49 2.55 8.51
N ARG A 13 -3.86 3.34 9.42
CA ARG A 13 -4.37 4.68 9.75
C ARG A 13 -3.92 5.76 8.77
N GLY A 14 -2.86 5.54 8.01
CA GLY A 14 -2.39 6.51 7.01
C GLY A 14 -3.40 6.72 5.88
N TYR A 15 -3.22 7.79 5.08
CA TYR A 15 -4.13 8.08 3.95
C TYR A 15 -4.29 6.86 3.02
N VAL A 16 -3.17 6.24 2.65
CA VAL A 16 -3.20 5.05 1.78
C VAL A 16 -3.89 3.88 2.48
N GLY A 17 -3.59 3.68 3.77
CA GLY A 17 -4.23 2.65 4.58
C GLY A 17 -5.75 2.79 4.62
N GLN A 18 -6.25 4.02 4.75
CA GLN A 18 -7.69 4.29 4.75
C GLN A 18 -8.33 3.95 3.40
N GLU A 19 -7.66 4.27 2.29
CA GLU A 19 -8.17 3.91 0.96
C GLU A 19 -8.16 2.39 0.75
N ILE A 20 -7.14 1.69 1.25
CA ILE A 20 -7.09 0.21 1.22
C ILE A 20 -8.28 -0.37 1.98
N ILE A 21 -8.61 0.17 3.16
CA ILE A 21 -9.77 -0.27 3.95
C ILE A 21 -11.05 -0.15 3.11
N LYS A 22 -11.27 0.99 2.46
CA LYS A 22 -12.46 1.21 1.60
C LYS A 22 -12.51 0.23 0.42
N ILE A 23 -11.37 0.00 -0.23
CA ILE A 23 -11.28 -0.97 -1.34
C ILE A 23 -11.65 -2.36 -0.86
N ILE A 24 -11.05 -2.82 0.25
CA ILE A 24 -11.33 -4.15 0.79
C ILE A 24 -12.78 -4.25 1.27
N ASN A 25 -13.29 -3.19 1.88
CA ASN A 25 -14.69 -3.17 2.35
C ASN A 25 -15.69 -3.41 1.22
N ASN A 26 -15.39 -2.90 0.04
CA ASN A 26 -16.25 -3.04 -1.13
C ASN A 26 -15.96 -4.30 -1.96
N HIS A 27 -14.88 -5.04 -1.68
CA HIS A 27 -14.51 -6.21 -2.46
C HIS A 27 -15.20 -7.47 -1.92
N PRO A 28 -15.86 -8.27 -2.76
CA PRO A 28 -16.67 -9.41 -2.26
C PRO A 28 -15.87 -10.51 -1.56
N ASN A 29 -14.62 -10.70 -1.97
CA ASN A 29 -13.82 -11.85 -1.54
C ASN A 29 -12.71 -11.50 -0.55
N PHE A 30 -12.48 -10.21 -0.25
CA PHE A 30 -11.39 -9.76 0.62
C PHE A 30 -11.95 -9.33 1.98
N PHE A 31 -11.31 -9.76 3.05
CA PHE A 31 -11.71 -9.48 4.43
C PHE A 31 -10.49 -9.04 5.25
N ILE A 32 -10.61 -7.94 5.97
CA ILE A 32 -9.57 -7.53 6.90
C ILE A 32 -9.73 -8.37 8.17
N SER A 33 -8.74 -9.21 8.44
CA SER A 33 -8.65 -9.95 9.71
C SER A 33 -7.90 -9.10 10.73
N ASP A 34 -6.79 -8.48 10.32
CA ASP A 34 -5.97 -7.67 11.22
C ASP A 34 -5.61 -6.35 10.56
N ILE A 35 -5.60 -5.31 11.36
CA ILE A 35 -5.15 -3.99 10.93
C ILE A 35 -4.30 -3.36 12.03
N TYR A 36 -3.14 -2.87 11.65
CA TYR A 36 -2.14 -2.38 12.59
C TYR A 36 -1.88 -0.89 12.40
N SER A 37 -1.66 -0.20 13.53
CA SER A 37 -1.33 1.23 13.54
C SER A 37 -0.42 1.53 14.73
N LYS A 38 0.54 2.44 14.54
CA LYS A 38 1.41 2.93 15.63
C LYS A 38 0.66 3.86 16.60
N THR A 39 -0.39 4.54 16.12
CA THR A 39 -1.01 5.65 16.86
C THR A 39 -2.49 5.47 17.19
N SER A 40 -3.17 4.49 16.60
CA SER A 40 -4.62 4.32 16.77
C SER A 40 -4.99 3.00 17.46
N HIS A 41 -4.05 2.37 18.13
CA HIS A 41 -4.28 1.12 18.87
C HIS A 41 -5.54 1.21 19.75
N GLY A 42 -6.40 0.19 19.63
CA GLY A 42 -7.65 0.09 20.38
C GLY A 42 -8.84 0.83 19.79
N LYS A 43 -8.63 1.72 18.83
CA LYS A 43 -9.75 2.45 18.19
C LYS A 43 -10.46 1.57 17.17
N ILE A 44 -11.76 1.78 17.02
CA ILE A 44 -12.58 1.09 16.01
C ILE A 44 -12.16 1.59 14.61
N VAL A 45 -12.25 0.70 13.63
CA VAL A 45 -12.02 1.03 12.22
C VAL A 45 -13.37 1.41 11.60
N ASP A 46 -13.68 2.70 11.61
CA ASP A 46 -15.00 3.23 11.29
C ASP A 46 -15.45 2.91 9.85
N ASP A 47 -14.53 2.95 8.88
CA ASP A 47 -14.85 2.75 7.46
C ASP A 47 -14.96 1.27 7.06
N TYR A 48 -14.85 0.34 8.01
CA TYR A 48 -14.94 -1.09 7.71
C TYR A 48 -16.24 -1.69 8.24
N THR A 49 -17.19 -1.94 7.34
CA THR A 49 -18.55 -2.37 7.71
C THR A 49 -18.75 -3.90 7.69
N LYS A 50 -17.78 -4.66 7.20
CA LYS A 50 -17.86 -6.13 7.21
C LYS A 50 -17.68 -6.74 8.61
N SER A 51 -17.23 -5.95 9.58
CA SER A 51 -17.09 -6.34 10.96
C SER A 51 -17.31 -5.13 11.87
N ASN A 52 -18.22 -5.25 12.81
CA ASN A 52 -18.53 -4.19 13.77
C ASN A 52 -17.50 -4.11 14.91
N ARG A 53 -16.53 -4.99 14.92
CA ARG A 53 -15.57 -5.12 16.03
C ARG A 53 -14.10 -4.97 15.60
N LEU A 54 -13.85 -4.66 14.33
CA LEU A 54 -12.46 -4.49 13.90
C LEU A 54 -11.86 -3.26 14.58
N THR A 55 -10.78 -3.48 15.31
CA THR A 55 -10.03 -2.39 15.96
C THR A 55 -8.59 -2.43 15.50
N TYR A 56 -7.94 -1.26 15.54
CA TYR A 56 -6.51 -1.18 15.26
C TYR A 56 -5.72 -1.90 16.35
N LYS A 57 -4.90 -2.85 15.95
CA LYS A 57 -3.88 -3.48 16.80
C LYS A 57 -2.64 -2.58 16.82
N LEU A 58 -1.82 -2.72 17.84
CA LEU A 58 -0.56 -1.97 17.91
C LEU A 58 0.42 -2.48 16.84
N LEU A 59 0.92 -1.57 16.02
CA LEU A 59 2.01 -1.89 15.10
C LEU A 59 3.33 -1.84 15.89
N ASP A 60 3.70 -2.97 16.43
CA ASP A 60 4.88 -3.16 17.28
C ASP A 60 6.02 -3.78 16.44
N SER A 61 7.02 -4.31 17.10
CA SER A 61 8.12 -5.03 16.46
C SER A 61 7.59 -6.23 15.66
N PRO A 62 8.23 -6.59 14.55
CA PRO A 62 7.72 -7.63 13.64
C PRO A 62 7.45 -8.97 14.29
N ASP A 63 8.29 -9.35 15.26
CA ASP A 63 8.19 -10.64 16.00
C ASP A 63 6.94 -10.75 16.86
N LYS A 64 6.24 -9.64 17.11
CA LYS A 64 5.01 -9.62 17.92
C LYS A 64 3.73 -9.65 17.08
N LEU A 65 3.87 -9.60 15.77
CA LEU A 65 2.70 -9.64 14.87
C LEU A 65 2.29 -11.08 14.60
N ASP A 66 1.01 -11.30 14.54
CA ASP A 66 0.44 -12.63 14.27
C ASP A 66 -0.08 -12.64 12.83
N PHE A 67 0.37 -13.60 12.05
CA PHE A 67 -0.05 -13.78 10.66
C PHE A 67 -0.82 -15.10 10.47
N THR A 68 -1.32 -15.68 11.56
CA THR A 68 -2.11 -16.93 11.51
C THR A 68 -3.36 -16.72 10.65
N ASP A 69 -3.59 -17.62 9.73
CA ASP A 69 -4.72 -17.61 8.79
C ASP A 69 -4.76 -16.37 7.87
N ILE A 70 -3.64 -15.69 7.67
CA ILE A 70 -3.52 -14.54 6.76
C ILE A 70 -3.07 -15.02 5.38
N ASP A 71 -3.76 -14.59 4.34
CA ASP A 71 -3.41 -14.87 2.94
C ASP A 71 -2.57 -13.76 2.32
N ILE A 72 -2.87 -12.52 2.71
CA ILE A 72 -2.26 -11.33 2.09
C ILE A 72 -1.88 -10.34 3.18
N VAL A 73 -0.66 -9.85 3.14
CA VAL A 73 -0.23 -8.71 3.97
C VAL A 73 -0.04 -7.50 3.08
N ILE A 74 -0.73 -6.41 3.39
CA ILE A 74 -0.55 -5.13 2.69
C ILE A 74 0.21 -4.17 3.61
N MET A 75 1.39 -3.75 3.15
CA MET A 75 2.25 -2.86 3.94
C MET A 75 2.10 -1.42 3.44
N ALA A 76 1.26 -0.62 4.13
CA ALA A 76 1.06 0.80 3.88
C ALA A 76 1.95 1.62 4.84
N LEU A 77 3.24 1.29 4.80
CA LEU A 77 4.24 1.83 5.72
C LEU A 77 5.04 2.97 5.05
N SER A 78 5.80 3.68 5.87
CA SER A 78 6.76 4.66 5.35
C SER A 78 7.94 3.95 4.68
N ASN A 79 8.62 4.65 3.78
CA ASN A 79 9.84 4.11 3.18
C ASN A 79 10.86 3.76 4.28
N ASN A 80 11.62 2.72 4.05
CA ASN A 80 12.62 2.14 4.94
C ASN A 80 12.04 1.42 6.16
N GLU A 81 10.71 1.22 6.21
CA GLU A 81 10.09 0.48 7.31
C GLU A 81 9.70 -0.96 6.92
N SER A 82 9.40 -1.20 5.64
CA SER A 82 8.85 -2.50 5.19
C SER A 82 9.81 -3.67 5.36
N PHE A 83 11.10 -3.43 5.18
CA PHE A 83 12.15 -4.46 5.29
C PHE A 83 12.06 -5.26 6.60
N ASN A 84 11.73 -4.57 7.70
CA ASN A 84 11.73 -5.19 9.01
C ASN A 84 10.63 -6.26 9.16
N TYR A 85 9.53 -6.11 8.43
CA TYR A 85 8.37 -7.01 8.58
C TYR A 85 8.45 -8.22 7.64
N ILE A 86 9.12 -8.11 6.51
CA ILE A 86 9.14 -9.17 5.50
C ILE A 86 9.70 -10.47 6.07
N LYS A 87 10.83 -10.38 6.76
CA LYS A 87 11.46 -11.56 7.35
C LYS A 87 10.50 -12.30 8.29
N SER A 88 9.82 -11.57 9.15
CA SER A 88 8.86 -12.16 10.11
C SER A 88 7.67 -12.82 9.39
N ILE A 89 7.18 -12.17 8.33
CA ILE A 89 6.08 -12.73 7.52
C ILE A 89 6.55 -14.04 6.86
N GLU A 90 7.73 -14.04 6.26
CA GLU A 90 8.29 -15.19 5.56
C GLU A 90 8.64 -16.35 6.49
N GLU A 91 9.10 -16.04 7.70
CA GLU A 91 9.35 -17.06 8.73
C GLU A 91 8.05 -17.68 9.22
N HIS A 92 6.95 -16.92 9.21
CA HIS A 92 5.64 -17.46 9.57
C HIS A 92 5.08 -18.36 8.46
N ASP A 93 4.96 -17.83 7.24
CA ASP A 93 4.55 -18.60 6.06
C ASP A 93 5.05 -17.92 4.76
N PRO A 94 6.00 -18.52 4.04
CA PRO A 94 6.54 -17.93 2.81
C PRO A 94 5.51 -17.83 1.66
N ASN A 95 4.35 -18.48 1.78
CA ASN A 95 3.31 -18.43 0.75
C ASN A 95 2.40 -17.21 0.90
N ILE A 96 2.45 -16.50 2.02
CA ILE A 96 1.68 -15.26 2.19
C ILE A 96 2.06 -14.27 1.08
N THR A 97 1.05 -13.74 0.40
CA THR A 97 1.28 -12.70 -0.60
C THR A 97 1.57 -11.38 0.12
N ILE A 98 2.66 -10.72 -0.24
CA ILE A 98 3.02 -9.41 0.33
C ILE A 98 2.84 -8.34 -0.74
N ILE A 99 2.08 -7.30 -0.42
CA ILE A 99 1.92 -6.11 -1.26
C ILE A 99 2.54 -4.93 -0.52
N ASP A 100 3.67 -4.42 -1.02
CA ASP A 100 4.34 -3.27 -0.43
C ASP A 100 4.00 -2.00 -1.21
N ILE A 101 3.45 -1.02 -0.50
CA ILE A 101 3.06 0.28 -1.07
C ILE A 101 4.23 1.28 -1.02
N SER A 102 5.26 1.00 -0.22
CA SER A 102 6.43 1.86 -0.10
C SER A 102 7.31 1.82 -1.36
N ALA A 103 8.41 2.55 -1.35
CA ALA A 103 9.38 2.50 -2.44
C ALA A 103 10.44 1.40 -2.23
N ASP A 104 10.39 0.69 -1.11
CA ASP A 104 11.50 -0.11 -0.62
C ASP A 104 11.89 -1.27 -1.56
N HIS A 105 10.89 -1.87 -2.21
CA HIS A 105 11.10 -3.10 -3.00
C HIS A 105 10.87 -2.93 -4.51
N ARG A 106 10.73 -1.68 -5.00
CA ARG A 106 10.37 -1.43 -6.41
C ARG A 106 11.35 -1.98 -7.43
N PHE A 107 12.60 -2.07 -7.05
CA PHE A 107 13.66 -2.52 -7.97
C PHE A 107 14.46 -3.70 -7.40
N ASN A 108 13.87 -4.41 -6.43
CA ASN A 108 14.51 -5.58 -5.84
C ASN A 108 14.16 -6.85 -6.65
N ASP A 109 15.16 -7.69 -6.85
CA ASP A 109 14.94 -9.00 -7.48
C ASP A 109 13.92 -9.81 -6.69
N GLY A 110 13.07 -10.54 -7.40
CA GLY A 110 12.01 -11.34 -6.79
C GLY A 110 10.74 -10.57 -6.45
N TRP A 111 10.71 -9.25 -6.72
CA TRP A 111 9.50 -8.43 -6.52
C TRP A 111 8.88 -8.02 -7.85
N ALA A 112 7.59 -8.27 -8.01
CA ALA A 112 6.84 -7.81 -9.18
C ALA A 112 6.54 -6.31 -9.02
N TYR A 113 7.14 -5.48 -9.88
CA TYR A 113 6.90 -4.04 -9.91
C TYR A 113 6.20 -3.70 -11.23
N LYS A 114 4.88 -3.69 -11.22
CA LYS A 114 4.07 -3.48 -12.43
C LYS A 114 2.68 -2.96 -12.12
N LEU A 115 2.06 -2.42 -13.17
CA LEU A 115 0.65 -2.04 -13.16
C LEU A 115 -0.15 -3.15 -13.84
N PRO A 116 -1.10 -3.80 -13.13
CA PRO A 116 -1.88 -4.89 -13.72
C PRO A 116 -2.61 -4.54 -15.00
N GLU A 117 -3.00 -3.27 -15.16
CA GLU A 117 -3.69 -2.77 -16.35
C GLU A 117 -2.80 -2.77 -17.59
N ILE A 118 -1.49 -2.73 -17.39
CA ILE A 118 -0.50 -2.67 -18.47
C ILE A 118 0.15 -4.04 -18.69
N ASP A 119 0.44 -4.74 -17.60
CA ASP A 119 1.11 -6.05 -17.61
C ASP A 119 0.43 -6.95 -16.57
N ALA A 120 -0.66 -7.57 -17.01
CA ALA A 120 -1.67 -8.15 -16.14
C ALA A 120 -1.28 -9.43 -15.39
N LYS A 121 -0.18 -10.08 -15.74
CA LYS A 121 0.06 -11.42 -15.20
C LYS A 121 1.32 -11.50 -14.36
N THR A 122 1.13 -11.60 -13.07
CA THR A 122 2.18 -12.08 -12.19
C THR A 122 1.66 -13.28 -11.40
N LYS A 123 2.55 -14.24 -11.20
CA LYS A 123 2.34 -15.34 -10.25
C LYS A 123 3.14 -15.09 -8.98
N ASP A 124 3.81 -13.96 -8.93
CA ASP A 124 4.66 -13.63 -7.79
C ASP A 124 3.80 -13.29 -6.59
N ASN A 125 4.22 -13.74 -5.44
CA ASN A 125 3.58 -13.39 -4.17
C ASN A 125 4.33 -12.25 -3.45
N ARG A 126 5.27 -11.60 -4.15
CA ARG A 126 5.97 -10.38 -3.68
C ARG A 126 5.67 -9.28 -4.69
N ILE A 127 4.85 -8.31 -4.28
CA ILE A 127 4.33 -7.27 -5.17
C ILE A 127 4.73 -5.91 -4.59
N SER A 128 5.45 -5.11 -5.37
CA SER A 128 5.76 -3.73 -5.01
C SER A 128 4.90 -2.80 -5.86
N ASN A 129 4.04 -2.05 -5.20
CA ASN A 129 3.06 -1.21 -5.89
C ASN A 129 3.72 0.05 -6.45
N PRO A 130 3.52 0.38 -7.73
CA PRO A 130 4.05 1.61 -8.31
C PRO A 130 3.55 2.87 -7.61
N GLY A 131 4.43 3.86 -7.51
CA GLY A 131 4.08 5.16 -6.96
C GLY A 131 3.18 5.99 -7.87
N CYS A 132 2.56 7.02 -7.31
CA CYS A 132 1.56 7.83 -8.00
C CYS A 132 2.05 8.44 -9.32
N TYR A 133 3.25 9.06 -9.33
CA TYR A 133 3.82 9.63 -10.55
C TYR A 133 4.14 8.55 -11.58
N ALA A 134 4.73 7.43 -11.14
CA ALA A 134 5.06 6.33 -12.04
C ALA A 134 3.79 5.76 -12.69
N SER A 135 2.73 5.59 -11.90
CA SER A 135 1.44 5.11 -12.42
C SER A 135 0.83 6.10 -13.41
N ALA A 136 0.78 7.39 -13.05
CA ALA A 136 0.20 8.42 -13.91
C ALA A 136 0.94 8.53 -15.24
N ILE A 137 2.28 8.53 -15.22
CA ILE A 137 3.09 8.61 -16.42
C ILE A 137 2.85 7.38 -17.32
N GLN A 138 2.85 6.19 -16.71
CA GLN A 138 2.63 4.96 -17.47
C GLN A 138 1.24 4.93 -18.10
N PHE A 139 0.20 5.28 -17.36
CA PHE A 139 -1.16 5.33 -17.90
C PHE A 139 -1.31 6.37 -19.01
N SER A 140 -0.59 7.48 -18.91
CA SER A 140 -0.62 8.53 -19.95
C SER A 140 0.10 8.11 -21.23
N LEU A 141 1.26 7.47 -21.09
CA LEU A 141 2.13 7.17 -22.24
C LEU A 141 1.85 5.81 -22.88
N PHE A 142 1.46 4.81 -22.09
CA PHE A 142 1.32 3.44 -22.59
C PHE A 142 0.36 3.32 -23.78
N PRO A 143 -0.84 3.96 -23.74
CA PRO A 143 -1.76 3.85 -24.88
C PRO A 143 -1.20 4.43 -26.18
N ILE A 144 -0.33 5.42 -26.10
CA ILE A 144 0.21 6.14 -27.27
C ILE A 144 1.68 5.82 -27.53
N LYS A 145 2.25 4.85 -26.83
CA LYS A 145 3.70 4.56 -26.91
C LYS A 145 4.17 4.28 -28.35
N HIS A 146 3.29 3.70 -29.16
CA HIS A 146 3.60 3.38 -30.55
C HIS A 146 3.70 4.62 -31.46
N LEU A 147 3.21 5.77 -31.02
CA LEU A 147 3.27 7.05 -31.73
C LEU A 147 4.47 7.90 -31.28
N ILE A 148 5.13 7.50 -30.21
CA ILE A 148 6.20 8.31 -29.62
C ILE A 148 7.55 7.94 -30.24
N SER A 149 8.25 8.95 -30.76
CA SER A 149 9.64 8.81 -31.20
C SER A 149 10.48 9.92 -30.54
N GLY A 150 11.54 9.53 -29.87
CA GLY A 150 12.44 10.49 -29.23
C GLY A 150 12.11 10.71 -27.75
N LYS A 151 12.53 11.85 -27.24
CA LYS A 151 12.42 12.19 -25.81
C LYS A 151 11.03 12.68 -25.45
N VAL A 152 10.58 12.27 -24.28
CA VAL A 152 9.30 12.74 -23.70
C VAL A 152 9.63 13.52 -22.41
N SER A 153 9.03 14.70 -22.29
CA SER A 153 9.09 15.48 -21.06
C SER A 153 7.76 15.35 -20.31
N CYS A 154 7.84 15.05 -19.04
CA CYS A 154 6.66 14.88 -18.20
C CYS A 154 6.70 15.88 -17.03
N MET A 155 5.55 16.49 -16.74
CA MET A 155 5.37 17.33 -15.57
C MET A 155 4.19 16.77 -14.76
N GLY A 156 4.38 16.61 -13.45
CA GLY A 156 3.33 16.11 -12.58
C GLY A 156 3.03 17.09 -11.45
N ILE A 157 1.75 17.22 -11.11
CA ILE A 157 1.28 18.03 -9.99
C ILE A 157 0.68 17.09 -8.95
N SER A 158 1.10 17.24 -7.70
CA SER A 158 0.60 16.43 -6.58
C SER A 158 -0.06 17.33 -5.54
N GLY A 159 -1.16 16.87 -4.99
CA GLY A 159 -1.80 17.56 -3.85
C GLY A 159 -1.02 17.33 -2.56
N TYR A 160 -1.37 18.09 -1.53
CA TYR A 160 -0.69 18.05 -0.22
C TYR A 160 -0.74 16.69 0.45
N SER A 161 -1.82 15.94 0.26
CA SER A 161 -1.94 14.58 0.80
C SER A 161 -0.88 13.62 0.25
N GLY A 162 -0.32 13.92 -0.92
CA GLY A 162 0.79 13.15 -1.48
C GLY A 162 2.08 13.25 -0.66
N ALA A 163 2.21 14.28 0.18
CA ALA A 163 3.34 14.46 1.10
C ALA A 163 3.16 13.72 2.43
N ARG A 164 2.14 12.86 2.54
CA ARG A 164 1.80 12.02 3.69
C ARG A 164 1.02 12.78 4.79
N ALA A 165 0.48 12.02 5.75
CA ALA A 165 -0.28 12.56 6.87
C ALA A 165 0.61 13.18 7.95
N THR A 166 1.87 12.74 8.05
CA THR A 166 2.80 13.29 9.03
C THR A 166 3.27 14.67 8.57
N ALA A 167 3.22 15.64 9.47
CA ALA A 167 3.64 17.00 9.18
C ALA A 167 5.11 17.05 8.71
N ASN A 168 5.35 17.77 7.62
CA ASN A 168 6.67 17.98 7.04
C ASN A 168 6.63 19.28 6.22
N GLU A 169 7.79 19.72 5.71
CA GLU A 169 7.89 20.96 4.95
C GLU A 169 6.94 21.05 3.75
N LYS A 170 6.63 19.92 3.15
CA LYS A 170 5.80 19.85 1.93
C LYS A 170 4.30 19.93 2.21
N ASN A 171 3.88 19.69 3.45
CA ASN A 171 2.45 19.73 3.80
C ASN A 171 2.16 20.66 4.99
N ASP A 172 3.11 21.50 5.40
CA ASP A 172 2.88 22.52 6.42
C ASP A 172 2.10 23.68 5.81
N PRO A 173 0.88 23.98 6.31
CA PRO A 173 0.08 25.07 5.77
C PRO A 173 0.78 26.44 5.77
N ASN A 174 1.70 26.68 6.70
CA ASN A 174 2.46 27.93 6.77
C ASN A 174 3.45 28.07 5.60
N ASN A 175 3.94 26.93 5.07
CA ASN A 175 4.86 26.93 3.94
C ASN A 175 4.14 26.94 2.60
N LEU A 176 2.87 26.55 2.57
CA LEU A 176 2.14 26.32 1.32
C LEU A 176 1.63 27.61 0.67
N LYS A 177 1.25 28.63 1.47
CA LYS A 177 0.86 29.96 0.97
C LYS A 177 0.02 29.95 -0.33
N GLY A 178 -0.92 29.01 -0.42
CA GLY A 178 -1.77 28.86 -1.60
C GLY A 178 -1.14 28.09 -2.75
N ASN A 179 0.07 27.56 -2.60
CA ASN A 179 0.71 26.71 -3.61
C ASN A 179 0.14 25.30 -3.59
N ILE A 180 0.27 24.64 -4.73
CA ILE A 180 -0.09 23.24 -4.87
C ILE A 180 1.14 22.40 -4.57
N UNK A 181 0.95 21.75 -3.78
CA UNK A 181 1.93 20.95 -3.40
C UNK A 181 2.43 19.96 -4.04
#